data_101d4a5a4e94b1d212c3af43417f931f
#
_entry.id   101d4a5a4e94b1d212c3af43417f931f
#
_cell.length_a   1.000
_cell.length_b   1.000
_cell.length_c   1.000
_cell.angle_alpha   90.00
_cell.angle_beta   90.00
_cell.angle_gamma   90.00
#
_symmetry.space_group_name_H-M   'P 1'
#
loop_
_entity.id
_entity.type
_entity.pdbx_description
1 polymer ?
#
loop_
_entity_poly.entity_id
_entity_poly.type
_entity_poly.pdbx_seq_one_letter_code
_entity_poly.pdbx_strand_id
1 'polypeptide(L)'
;LPADLPDREVAELAFQRRRTQTGSDFLPPQLQKVAVISCVLRSDDGLKIFSLEGPEAEVIQRFYDGLEKYVPQLVSWNGGGFDLPVLNYRALIHGLDASRFWEPGRNNYYNRYQDLHLDLMDVLAMFQPRNNAALDEVAQLAGLPGKIGVGGAKVWETWLAGEVAKVRDYCEVDTLNTYLLYLRYQRLRGAFTKEILDRETQLVRTHLSGLDKPHWREFLKLWNDS
;
A
#
# COMPACT_ATOMS: atom_id res chain seq x y z
N LEU A 1 5.72 -20.33 -21.98
CA LEU A 1 4.52 -19.85 -22.68
C LEU A 1 4.92 -19.47 -24.10
N PRO A 2 4.05 -19.68 -25.12
CA PRO A 2 4.31 -19.20 -26.47
C PRO A 2 4.54 -17.69 -26.49
N ALA A 3 5.53 -17.23 -27.26
CA ALA A 3 5.92 -15.82 -27.32
C ALA A 3 4.89 -14.89 -28.00
N ASP A 4 3.93 -15.49 -28.71
CA ASP A 4 2.99 -14.78 -29.59
C ASP A 4 1.59 -14.59 -28.98
N LEU A 5 1.41 -14.98 -27.71
CA LEU A 5 0.12 -14.83 -27.03
C LEU A 5 -0.09 -13.39 -26.53
N PRO A 6 -1.32 -12.85 -26.68
CA PRO A 6 -1.66 -11.57 -26.04
C PRO A 6 -1.45 -11.61 -24.51
N ASP A 7 -1.02 -10.49 -23.92
CA ASP A 7 -0.76 -10.36 -22.47
C ASP A 7 -1.91 -10.88 -21.60
N ARG A 8 -3.16 -10.69 -22.04
CA ARG A 8 -4.35 -11.19 -21.36
C ARG A 8 -4.39 -12.71 -21.29
N GLU A 9 -4.13 -13.38 -22.42
CA GLU A 9 -4.14 -14.86 -22.47
C GLU A 9 -2.98 -15.45 -21.65
N VAL A 10 -1.81 -14.79 -21.70
CA VAL A 10 -0.65 -15.17 -20.86
C VAL A 10 -1.01 -15.07 -19.38
N ALA A 11 -1.69 -14.00 -18.96
CA ALA A 11 -2.12 -13.83 -17.57
C ALA A 11 -3.15 -14.88 -17.15
N GLU A 12 -4.17 -15.14 -17.99
CA GLU A 12 -5.19 -16.14 -17.71
C GLU A 12 -4.59 -17.54 -17.54
N LEU A 13 -3.63 -17.92 -18.40
CA LEU A 13 -2.89 -19.17 -18.27
C LEU A 13 -2.05 -19.22 -16.98
N ALA A 14 -1.41 -18.12 -16.61
CA ALA A 14 -0.66 -18.00 -15.36
C ALA A 14 -1.58 -18.17 -14.14
N PHE A 15 -2.74 -17.51 -14.11
CA PHE A 15 -3.76 -17.64 -13.05
C PHE A 15 -4.26 -19.06 -12.95
N GLN A 16 -4.62 -19.71 -14.07
CA GLN A 16 -5.08 -21.08 -14.10
C GLN A 16 -4.02 -22.04 -13.56
N ARG A 17 -2.78 -21.92 -14.03
CA ARG A 17 -1.64 -22.72 -13.54
C ARG A 17 -1.43 -22.55 -12.04
N ARG A 18 -1.48 -21.29 -11.54
CA ARG A 18 -1.33 -21.00 -10.12
C ARG A 18 -2.45 -21.63 -9.31
N ARG A 19 -3.71 -21.46 -9.74
CA ARG A 19 -4.88 -22.06 -9.10
C ARG A 19 -4.79 -23.58 -8.99
N THR A 20 -4.31 -24.26 -10.04
CA THR A 20 -4.08 -25.72 -10.04
C THR A 20 -3.02 -26.13 -9.02
N GLN A 21 -1.98 -25.31 -8.83
CA GLN A 21 -0.86 -25.64 -7.95
C GLN A 21 -1.12 -25.32 -6.48
N THR A 22 -1.89 -24.27 -6.18
CA THR A 22 -1.99 -23.70 -4.83
C THR A 22 -3.42 -23.50 -4.31
N GLY A 23 -4.43 -23.73 -5.15
CA GLY A 23 -5.83 -23.43 -4.85
C GLY A 23 -6.20 -21.94 -4.99
N SER A 24 -5.24 -21.05 -5.28
CA SER A 24 -5.43 -19.61 -5.46
C SER A 24 -4.85 -19.16 -6.79
N ASP A 25 -5.50 -18.21 -7.46
CA ASP A 25 -5.02 -17.54 -8.68
C ASP A 25 -4.07 -16.38 -8.38
N PHE A 26 -3.91 -15.97 -7.13
CA PHE A 26 -3.02 -14.89 -6.73
C PHE A 26 -1.57 -15.22 -7.09
N LEU A 27 -1.01 -14.47 -8.05
CA LEU A 27 0.34 -14.69 -8.55
C LEU A 27 1.39 -14.31 -7.48
N PRO A 28 2.54 -15.00 -7.46
CA PRO A 28 3.63 -14.64 -6.56
C PRO A 28 4.26 -13.30 -6.97
N PRO A 29 4.95 -12.61 -6.03
CA PRO A 29 5.46 -11.24 -6.24
C PRO A 29 6.26 -11.02 -7.52
N GLN A 30 7.11 -11.98 -7.91
CA GLN A 30 7.95 -11.88 -9.11
C GLN A 30 7.18 -11.90 -10.45
N LEU A 31 5.90 -12.29 -10.42
CA LEU A 31 5.01 -12.29 -11.58
C LEU A 31 3.98 -11.14 -11.56
N GLN A 32 4.04 -10.29 -10.55
CA GLN A 32 3.20 -9.09 -10.47
C GLN A 32 3.82 -7.93 -11.24
N LYS A 33 2.99 -6.96 -11.61
CA LYS A 33 3.40 -5.66 -12.16
C LYS A 33 2.84 -4.53 -11.30
N VAL A 34 3.57 -3.42 -11.23
CA VAL A 34 3.14 -2.22 -10.50
C VAL A 34 2.32 -1.34 -11.43
N ALA A 35 1.05 -1.12 -11.10
CA ALA A 35 0.17 -0.22 -11.82
C ALA A 35 0.18 1.19 -11.23
N VAL A 36 0.11 1.30 -9.91
CA VAL A 36 0.05 2.56 -9.15
C VAL A 36 0.74 2.35 -7.80
N ILE A 37 1.40 3.39 -7.28
CA ILE A 37 1.86 3.44 -5.89
C ILE A 37 1.21 4.66 -5.25
N SER A 38 0.39 4.46 -4.20
CA SER A 38 -0.19 5.54 -3.43
C SER A 38 0.54 5.73 -2.11
N CYS A 39 0.72 6.98 -1.70
CA CYS A 39 1.44 7.35 -0.50
C CYS A 39 0.69 8.39 0.33
N VAL A 40 0.76 8.24 1.64
CA VAL A 40 0.50 9.30 2.61
C VAL A 40 1.84 9.75 3.19
N LEU A 41 2.24 10.97 2.92
CA LEU A 41 3.47 11.57 3.47
C LEU A 41 3.09 12.57 4.56
N ARG A 42 3.49 12.28 5.80
CA ARG A 42 3.36 13.17 6.95
C ARG A 42 4.75 13.69 7.32
N SER A 43 4.91 14.99 7.30
CA SER A 43 6.14 15.69 7.70
C SER A 43 5.81 16.92 8.53
N ASP A 44 6.81 17.68 8.96
CA ASP A 44 6.60 18.94 9.67
C ASP A 44 5.84 19.96 8.81
N ASP A 45 5.99 19.88 7.48
CA ASP A 45 5.29 20.74 6.51
C ASP A 45 3.80 20.39 6.35
N GLY A 46 3.32 19.29 6.94
CA GLY A 46 1.91 18.87 6.86
C GLY A 46 1.69 17.46 6.36
N LEU A 47 0.52 17.25 5.76
CA LEU A 47 0.04 15.98 5.22
C LEU A 47 -0.11 16.10 3.70
N LYS A 48 0.37 15.09 2.96
CA LYS A 48 0.15 14.95 1.51
C LYS A 48 -0.32 13.55 1.20
N ILE A 49 -1.35 13.44 0.37
CA ILE A 49 -1.84 12.18 -0.20
C ILE A 49 -1.65 12.27 -1.71
N PHE A 50 -0.90 11.36 -2.27
CA PHE A 50 -0.59 11.37 -3.70
C PHE A 50 -0.37 9.96 -4.24
N SER A 51 -0.47 9.82 -5.55
CA SER A 51 -0.18 8.58 -6.26
C SER A 51 0.87 8.80 -7.34
N LEU A 52 1.70 7.79 -7.52
CA LEU A 52 2.67 7.69 -8.60
C LEU A 52 2.02 6.85 -9.70
N GLU A 53 1.82 7.48 -10.87
CA GLU A 53 1.21 6.89 -12.06
C GLU A 53 2.13 7.11 -13.25
N GLY A 54 2.03 6.24 -14.26
CA GLY A 54 2.80 6.32 -15.49
C GLY A 54 3.48 5.00 -15.87
N PRO A 55 4.54 5.03 -16.70
CA PRO A 55 5.34 3.85 -17.01
C PRO A 55 5.91 3.19 -15.76
N GLU A 56 5.79 1.86 -15.66
CA GLU A 56 6.13 1.11 -14.45
C GLU A 56 7.52 1.43 -13.90
N ALA A 57 8.54 1.44 -14.77
CA ALA A 57 9.91 1.72 -14.35
C ALA A 57 10.06 3.12 -13.72
N GLU A 58 9.39 4.14 -14.27
CA GLU A 58 9.41 5.50 -13.74
C GLU A 58 8.68 5.59 -12.40
N VAL A 59 7.53 4.92 -12.26
CA VAL A 59 6.76 4.87 -11.01
C VAL A 59 7.60 4.26 -9.90
N ILE A 60 8.27 3.15 -10.17
CA ILE A 60 9.11 2.46 -9.19
C ILE A 60 10.35 3.29 -8.85
N GLN A 61 11.02 3.88 -9.85
CA GLN A 61 12.20 4.72 -9.58
C GLN A 61 11.83 5.93 -8.72
N ARG A 62 10.72 6.62 -9.02
CA ARG A 62 10.24 7.76 -8.22
C ARG A 62 9.92 7.37 -6.77
N PHE A 63 9.47 6.14 -6.53
CA PHE A 63 9.29 5.63 -5.17
C PHE A 63 10.64 5.52 -4.43
N TYR A 64 11.65 4.91 -5.04
CA TYR A 64 12.98 4.79 -4.43
C TYR A 64 13.68 6.14 -4.29
N ASP A 65 13.55 7.06 -5.25
CA ASP A 65 14.03 8.45 -5.15
C ASP A 65 13.39 9.17 -3.95
N GLY A 66 12.11 8.87 -3.67
CA GLY A 66 11.42 9.37 -2.49
C GLY A 66 12.02 8.85 -1.18
N LEU A 67 12.41 7.58 -1.12
CA LEU A 67 13.11 7.01 0.04
C LEU A 67 14.49 7.65 0.24
N GLU A 68 15.23 7.88 -0.84
CA GLU A 68 16.52 8.58 -0.80
C GLU A 68 16.37 10.01 -0.29
N LYS A 69 15.41 10.75 -0.84
CA LYS A 69 15.23 12.17 -0.57
C LYS A 69 14.72 12.45 0.86
N TYR A 70 13.76 11.69 1.33
CA TYR A 70 13.04 12.00 2.58
C TYR A 70 13.46 11.10 3.74
N VAL A 71 14.07 9.97 3.48
CA VAL A 71 14.43 8.95 4.48
C VAL A 71 13.30 8.72 5.49
N PRO A 72 12.07 8.48 5.02
CA PRO A 72 10.93 8.38 5.91
C PRO A 72 10.93 7.06 6.68
N GLN A 73 10.21 7.00 7.80
CA GLN A 73 9.71 5.72 8.27
C GLN A 73 8.63 5.24 7.27
N LEU A 74 8.89 4.14 6.59
CA LEU A 74 7.92 3.50 5.71
C LEU A 74 6.96 2.67 6.55
N VAL A 75 5.66 2.92 6.40
CA VAL A 75 4.60 2.16 7.09
C VAL A 75 3.76 1.45 6.05
N SER A 76 3.46 0.18 6.27
CA SER A 76 2.66 -0.63 5.37
C SER A 76 1.71 -1.58 6.11
N TRP A 77 0.81 -2.19 5.37
CA TRP A 77 0.00 -3.33 5.79
C TRP A 77 0.30 -4.52 4.91
N ASN A 78 1.01 -5.52 5.40
CA ASN A 78 1.53 -6.65 4.63
C ASN A 78 2.55 -6.26 3.54
N GLY A 79 3.15 -5.08 3.66
CA GLY A 79 4.12 -4.61 2.66
C GLY A 79 5.37 -5.49 2.58
N GLY A 80 5.81 -6.04 3.71
CA GLY A 80 6.91 -7.01 3.76
C GLY A 80 6.59 -8.34 3.09
N GLY A 81 5.30 -8.72 3.06
CA GLY A 81 4.83 -9.95 2.42
C GLY A 81 4.44 -9.80 0.95
N PHE A 82 4.18 -8.57 0.48
CA PHE A 82 3.68 -8.35 -0.87
C PHE A 82 4.29 -7.13 -1.57
N ASP A 83 4.01 -5.90 -1.15
CA ASP A 83 4.35 -4.69 -1.90
C ASP A 83 5.86 -4.53 -2.12
N LEU A 84 6.66 -4.66 -1.07
CA LEU A 84 8.11 -4.48 -1.16
C LEU A 84 8.79 -5.60 -1.97
N PRO A 85 8.45 -6.89 -1.82
CA PRO A 85 8.92 -7.93 -2.73
C PRO A 85 8.58 -7.66 -4.20
N VAL A 86 7.34 -7.21 -4.51
CA VAL A 86 6.97 -6.84 -5.88
C VAL A 86 7.86 -5.72 -6.39
N LEU A 87 7.97 -4.61 -5.65
CA LEU A 87 8.81 -3.47 -6.01
C LEU A 87 10.27 -3.88 -6.25
N ASN A 88 10.83 -4.71 -5.37
CA ASN A 88 12.21 -5.19 -5.49
C ASN A 88 12.43 -6.06 -6.73
N TYR A 89 11.52 -7.02 -7.02
CA TYR A 89 11.62 -7.83 -8.24
C TYR A 89 11.47 -6.97 -9.49
N ARG A 90 10.53 -6.03 -9.50
CA ARG A 90 10.34 -5.14 -10.64
C ARG A 90 11.51 -4.18 -10.84
N ALA A 91 12.06 -3.61 -9.76
CA ALA A 91 13.27 -2.79 -9.81
C ALA A 91 14.46 -3.58 -10.39
N LEU A 92 14.66 -4.83 -9.95
CA LEU A 92 15.69 -5.71 -10.47
C LEU A 92 15.51 -5.97 -11.98
N ILE A 93 14.29 -6.27 -12.43
CA ILE A 93 13.96 -6.54 -13.83
C ILE A 93 14.21 -5.31 -14.72
N HIS A 94 13.89 -4.11 -14.21
CA HIS A 94 14.07 -2.84 -14.94
C HIS A 94 15.48 -2.24 -14.78
N GLY A 95 16.36 -2.83 -13.96
CA GLY A 95 17.72 -2.31 -13.71
C GLY A 95 17.72 -0.95 -12.98
N LEU A 96 16.79 -0.74 -12.05
CA LEU A 96 16.61 0.53 -11.35
C LEU A 96 17.52 0.64 -10.14
N ASP A 97 17.79 1.88 -9.72
CA ASP A 97 18.54 2.17 -8.50
C ASP A 97 17.61 2.19 -7.27
N ALA A 98 17.93 1.33 -6.30
CA ALA A 98 17.26 1.24 -5.00
C ALA A 98 18.30 1.26 -3.85
N SER A 99 19.44 1.92 -4.05
CA SER A 99 20.60 1.92 -3.13
C SER A 99 20.19 2.23 -1.70
N ARG A 100 19.37 3.26 -1.49
CA ARG A 100 18.90 3.63 -0.16
C ARG A 100 18.09 2.54 0.55
N PHE A 101 17.24 1.82 -0.18
CA PHE A 101 16.48 0.70 0.37
C PHE A 101 17.40 -0.44 0.83
N TRP A 102 18.47 -0.71 0.06
CA TRP A 102 19.41 -1.81 0.29
C TRP A 102 20.67 -1.36 1.05
N GLU A 103 20.76 -0.12 1.52
CA GLU A 103 21.91 0.35 2.26
C GLU A 103 22.20 -0.53 3.48
N PRO A 104 23.44 -1.07 3.61
CA PRO A 104 23.79 -1.93 4.73
C PRO A 104 23.89 -1.12 6.04
N GLY A 105 23.55 -1.75 7.15
CA GLY A 105 23.68 -1.13 8.46
C GLY A 105 22.50 -1.44 9.39
N ARG A 106 22.48 -0.76 10.53
CA ARG A 106 21.43 -0.98 11.52
C ARG A 106 20.09 -0.35 11.13
N ASN A 107 20.11 0.67 10.30
CA ASN A 107 18.91 1.43 9.96
C ASN A 107 18.62 1.31 8.46
N ASN A 108 17.96 0.23 8.06
CA ASN A 108 17.61 -0.09 6.69
C ASN A 108 16.14 -0.50 6.54
N TYR A 109 15.64 -0.50 5.29
CA TYR A 109 14.25 -0.80 4.98
C TYR A 109 13.92 -2.29 4.85
N TYR A 110 14.90 -3.14 4.61
CA TYR A 110 14.67 -4.57 4.34
C TYR A 110 14.68 -5.45 5.60
N ASN A 111 15.16 -4.93 6.72
CA ASN A 111 15.17 -5.69 7.97
C ASN A 111 13.88 -5.44 8.75
N ARG A 112 13.00 -6.44 8.81
CA ARG A 112 11.69 -6.36 9.47
C ARG A 112 11.71 -6.04 10.97
N TYR A 113 12.87 -6.06 11.60
CA TYR A 113 13.05 -5.72 13.03
C TYR A 113 13.65 -4.33 13.24
N GLN A 114 13.74 -3.53 12.19
CA GLN A 114 14.29 -2.17 12.23
C GLN A 114 13.18 -1.13 12.07
N ASP A 115 13.49 0.11 12.47
CA ASP A 115 12.46 1.17 12.56
C ASP A 115 12.15 1.86 11.23
N LEU A 116 12.97 1.71 10.18
CA LEU A 116 12.72 2.37 8.89
C LEU A 116 11.55 1.77 8.11
N HIS A 117 11.26 0.49 8.28
CA HIS A 117 10.03 -0.12 7.75
C HIS A 117 9.24 -0.76 8.88
N LEU A 118 8.00 -0.32 9.03
CA LEU A 118 7.02 -0.86 9.97
C LEU A 118 5.88 -1.51 9.18
N ASP A 119 5.85 -2.84 9.16
CA ASP A 119 4.69 -3.58 8.68
C ASP A 119 3.70 -3.77 9.84
N LEU A 120 2.60 -3.01 9.81
CA LEU A 120 1.61 -3.01 10.89
C LEU A 120 0.95 -4.37 11.06
N MET A 121 0.66 -5.09 9.97
CA MET A 121 0.06 -6.42 10.05
C MET A 121 0.98 -7.38 10.78
N ASP A 122 2.27 -7.39 10.44
CA ASP A 122 3.28 -8.25 11.07
C ASP A 122 3.44 -7.96 12.57
N VAL A 123 3.59 -6.68 12.91
CA VAL A 123 3.81 -6.26 14.30
C VAL A 123 2.59 -6.55 15.17
N LEU A 124 1.38 -6.24 14.69
CA LEU A 124 0.14 -6.52 15.42
C LEU A 124 -0.13 -8.02 15.55
N ALA A 125 0.26 -8.81 14.54
CA ALA A 125 0.22 -10.28 14.59
C ALA A 125 1.35 -10.91 15.44
N MET A 126 2.20 -10.10 16.09
CA MET A 126 3.38 -10.57 16.82
C MET A 126 4.29 -11.45 15.97
N PHE A 127 4.44 -11.08 14.67
CA PHE A 127 5.21 -11.80 13.65
C PHE A 127 4.79 -13.26 13.43
N GLN A 128 3.52 -13.59 13.73
CA GLN A 128 2.94 -14.92 13.54
C GLN A 128 1.95 -14.90 12.36
N PRO A 129 2.27 -15.48 11.18
CA PRO A 129 1.42 -15.41 9.99
C PRO A 129 -0.02 -15.90 10.19
N ARG A 130 -0.23 -16.85 11.10
CA ARG A 130 -1.58 -17.36 11.44
C ARG A 130 -2.49 -16.33 12.10
N ASN A 131 -1.94 -15.23 12.62
CA ASN A 131 -2.66 -14.16 13.28
C ASN A 131 -2.85 -12.95 12.35
N ASN A 132 -2.39 -13.03 11.10
CA ASN A 132 -2.54 -11.95 10.14
C ASN A 132 -4.04 -11.69 9.88
N ALA A 133 -4.41 -10.42 9.85
CA ALA A 133 -5.76 -9.98 9.55
C ALA A 133 -5.79 -9.11 8.29
N ALA A 134 -6.90 -9.10 7.57
CA ALA A 134 -7.07 -8.24 6.41
C ALA A 134 -7.19 -6.76 6.84
N LEU A 135 -6.59 -5.84 6.06
CA LEU A 135 -6.65 -4.40 6.31
C LEU A 135 -8.09 -3.91 6.48
N ASP A 136 -8.98 -4.33 5.57
CA ASP A 136 -10.38 -3.95 5.58
C ASP A 136 -11.11 -4.33 6.87
N GLU A 137 -10.90 -5.55 7.31
CA GLU A 137 -11.50 -6.08 8.55
C GLU A 137 -11.04 -5.26 9.78
N VAL A 138 -9.73 -5.03 9.90
CA VAL A 138 -9.19 -4.26 11.03
C VAL A 138 -9.60 -2.80 10.97
N ALA A 139 -9.64 -2.20 9.78
CA ALA A 139 -10.11 -0.84 9.59
C ALA A 139 -11.57 -0.68 10.05
N GLN A 140 -12.47 -1.56 9.61
CA GLN A 140 -13.88 -1.52 10.01
C GLN A 140 -14.08 -1.73 11.51
N LEU A 141 -13.40 -2.73 12.10
CA LEU A 141 -13.40 -2.95 13.56
C LEU A 141 -12.88 -1.74 14.33
N ALA A 142 -12.01 -0.97 13.73
CA ALA A 142 -11.49 0.27 14.28
C ALA A 142 -12.41 1.49 14.02
N GLY A 143 -13.62 1.33 13.43
CA GLY A 143 -14.51 2.43 13.08
C GLY A 143 -13.96 3.33 11.96
N LEU A 144 -13.18 2.75 11.04
CA LEU A 144 -12.73 3.40 9.80
C LEU A 144 -13.54 2.84 8.62
N PRO A 145 -13.63 3.56 7.49
CA PRO A 145 -14.45 3.13 6.36
C PRO A 145 -14.08 1.76 5.77
N GLY A 146 -12.81 1.37 5.86
CA GLY A 146 -12.33 0.18 5.17
C GLY A 146 -12.30 0.39 3.64
N LYS A 147 -12.61 -0.67 2.88
CA LYS A 147 -12.61 -0.65 1.41
C LYS A 147 -13.77 0.16 0.85
N ILE A 148 -13.46 0.96 -0.18
CA ILE A 148 -14.43 1.72 -0.95
C ILE A 148 -14.21 1.41 -2.44
N GLY A 149 -15.29 1.14 -3.17
CA GLY A 149 -15.24 0.91 -4.61
C GLY A 149 -14.70 -0.46 -5.00
N VAL A 150 -13.61 -0.50 -5.76
CA VAL A 150 -12.99 -1.73 -6.29
C VAL A 150 -12.29 -2.51 -5.16
N GLY A 151 -12.46 -3.82 -5.12
CA GLY A 151 -11.66 -4.67 -4.22
C GLY A 151 -10.46 -5.28 -4.94
N GLY A 152 -9.43 -5.71 -4.21
CA GLY A 152 -8.19 -6.27 -4.77
C GLY A 152 -8.38 -7.37 -5.81
N ALA A 153 -9.40 -8.23 -5.66
CA ALA A 153 -9.74 -9.27 -6.62
C ALA A 153 -10.18 -8.76 -8.01
N LYS A 154 -10.62 -7.49 -8.11
CA LYS A 154 -11.07 -6.85 -9.36
C LYS A 154 -10.05 -5.90 -9.98
N VAL A 155 -8.90 -5.70 -9.35
CA VAL A 155 -7.87 -4.77 -9.85
C VAL A 155 -7.42 -5.13 -11.26
N TRP A 156 -7.20 -6.41 -11.54
CA TRP A 156 -6.79 -6.88 -12.86
C TRP A 156 -7.82 -6.55 -13.95
N GLU A 157 -9.09 -6.87 -13.72
CA GLU A 157 -10.18 -6.59 -14.67
C GLU A 157 -10.37 -5.09 -14.88
N THR A 158 -10.31 -4.32 -13.80
CA THR A 158 -10.44 -2.86 -13.81
C THR A 158 -9.29 -2.22 -14.60
N TRP A 159 -8.07 -2.72 -14.41
CA TRP A 159 -6.91 -2.25 -15.15
C TRP A 159 -7.00 -2.60 -16.66
N LEU A 160 -7.42 -3.83 -16.99
CA LEU A 160 -7.65 -4.24 -18.40
C LEU A 160 -8.73 -3.42 -19.10
N ALA A 161 -9.73 -2.95 -18.36
CA ALA A 161 -10.77 -2.05 -18.88
C ALA A 161 -10.25 -0.62 -19.10
N GLY A 162 -8.98 -0.31 -18.79
CA GLY A 162 -8.40 1.02 -18.88
C GLY A 162 -8.82 1.98 -17.76
N GLU A 163 -9.50 1.46 -16.73
CA GLU A 163 -10.03 2.26 -15.61
C GLU A 163 -8.97 2.49 -14.51
N VAL A 164 -7.76 2.91 -14.91
CA VAL A 164 -6.61 3.09 -14.00
C VAL A 164 -6.94 4.05 -12.83
N ALA A 165 -7.77 5.07 -13.09
CA ALA A 165 -8.22 5.98 -12.05
C ALA A 165 -8.95 5.27 -10.89
N LYS A 166 -9.75 4.24 -11.17
CA LYS A 166 -10.42 3.45 -10.12
C LYS A 166 -9.42 2.60 -9.32
N VAL A 167 -8.38 2.07 -9.99
CA VAL A 167 -7.29 1.35 -9.31
C VAL A 167 -6.53 2.28 -8.39
N ARG A 168 -6.20 3.50 -8.85
CA ARG A 168 -5.58 4.54 -8.03
C ARG A 168 -6.44 4.90 -6.82
N ASP A 169 -7.72 5.20 -7.02
CA ASP A 169 -8.62 5.61 -5.95
C ASP A 169 -8.74 4.52 -4.88
N TYR A 170 -8.81 3.25 -5.29
CA TYR A 170 -8.73 2.10 -4.39
C TYR A 170 -7.41 2.07 -3.59
N CYS A 171 -6.27 2.21 -4.26
CA CYS A 171 -4.96 2.22 -3.64
C CYS A 171 -4.80 3.40 -2.65
N GLU A 172 -5.31 4.60 -2.99
CA GLU A 172 -5.34 5.77 -2.10
C GLU A 172 -6.12 5.47 -0.81
N VAL A 173 -7.29 4.82 -0.92
CA VAL A 173 -8.13 4.46 0.23
C VAL A 173 -7.45 3.44 1.13
N ASP A 174 -6.86 2.39 0.59
CA ASP A 174 -6.13 1.38 1.36
C ASP A 174 -4.93 2.01 2.09
N THR A 175 -4.19 2.88 1.41
CA THR A 175 -3.06 3.62 2.01
C THR A 175 -3.50 4.54 3.14
N LEU A 176 -4.63 5.23 2.99
CA LEU A 176 -5.16 6.09 4.04
C LEU A 176 -5.66 5.30 5.25
N ASN A 177 -6.35 4.18 5.05
CA ASN A 177 -6.74 3.28 6.15
C ASN A 177 -5.50 2.79 6.91
N THR A 178 -4.44 2.41 6.20
CA THR A 178 -3.15 2.02 6.81
C THR A 178 -2.57 3.14 7.66
N TYR A 179 -2.57 4.39 7.16
CA TYR A 179 -2.09 5.54 7.90
C TYR A 179 -2.92 5.82 9.16
N LEU A 180 -4.24 5.76 9.08
CA LEU A 180 -5.12 5.96 10.23
C LEU A 180 -4.96 4.86 11.30
N LEU A 181 -4.74 3.62 10.88
CA LEU A 181 -4.38 2.52 11.80
C LEU A 181 -2.99 2.76 12.43
N TYR A 182 -2.04 3.30 11.67
CA TYR A 182 -0.74 3.69 12.22
C TYR A 182 -0.86 4.76 13.32
N LEU A 183 -1.71 5.77 13.16
CA LEU A 183 -1.96 6.76 14.21
C LEU A 183 -2.48 6.10 15.50
N ARG A 184 -3.39 5.13 15.37
CA ARG A 184 -3.91 4.36 16.51
C ARG A 184 -2.83 3.46 17.12
N TYR A 185 -1.98 2.86 16.30
CA TYR A 185 -0.83 2.10 16.77
C TYR A 185 0.15 2.98 17.56
N GLN A 186 0.40 4.22 17.11
CA GLN A 186 1.21 5.17 17.88
C GLN A 186 0.59 5.47 19.25
N ARG A 187 -0.73 5.54 19.34
CA ARG A 187 -1.44 5.66 20.61
C ARG A 187 -1.33 4.38 21.46
N LEU A 188 -1.52 3.23 20.84
CA LEU A 188 -1.42 1.91 21.51
C LEU A 188 -0.05 1.72 22.19
N ARG A 189 1.04 2.06 21.50
CA ARG A 189 2.41 1.95 22.03
C ARG A 189 2.83 3.10 22.96
N GLY A 190 1.95 4.06 23.24
CA GLY A 190 2.21 5.18 24.15
C GLY A 190 3.04 6.32 23.55
N ALA A 191 3.33 6.29 22.24
CA ALA A 191 4.05 7.38 21.58
C ALA A 191 3.17 8.63 21.39
N PHE A 192 1.85 8.45 21.23
CA PHE A 192 0.88 9.54 21.12
C PHE A 192 0.00 9.62 22.36
N THR A 193 -0.26 10.84 22.85
CA THR A 193 -1.38 11.10 23.78
C THR A 193 -2.70 11.08 23.01
N LYS A 194 -3.83 11.10 23.74
CA LYS A 194 -5.15 11.20 23.09
C LYS A 194 -5.28 12.48 22.27
N GLU A 195 -4.79 13.59 22.81
CA GLU A 195 -4.86 14.91 22.18
C GLU A 195 -4.04 14.95 20.86
N ILE A 196 -2.88 14.26 20.83
CA ILE A 196 -2.08 14.12 19.61
C ILE A 196 -2.84 13.30 18.57
N LEU A 197 -3.40 12.16 18.97
CA LEU A 197 -4.20 11.32 18.07
C LEU A 197 -5.39 12.10 17.49
N ASP A 198 -6.14 12.81 18.33
CA ASP A 198 -7.30 13.61 17.91
C ASP A 198 -6.87 14.71 16.92
N ARG A 199 -5.77 15.41 17.19
CA ARG A 199 -5.22 16.43 16.31
C ARG A 199 -4.80 15.87 14.93
N GLU A 200 -4.06 14.75 14.92
CA GLU A 200 -3.62 14.13 13.67
C GLU A 200 -4.82 13.58 12.87
N THR A 201 -5.80 13.01 13.55
CA THR A 201 -7.07 12.56 12.93
C THR A 201 -7.83 13.75 12.31
N GLN A 202 -7.92 14.87 13.02
CA GLN A 202 -8.57 16.08 12.50
C GLN A 202 -7.80 16.69 11.33
N LEU A 203 -6.47 16.64 11.34
CA LEU A 203 -5.64 17.06 10.20
C LEU A 203 -5.99 16.26 8.94
N VAL A 204 -6.16 14.95 9.05
CA VAL A 204 -6.59 14.10 7.92
C VAL A 204 -7.96 14.52 7.43
N ARG A 205 -8.96 14.69 8.32
CA ARG A 205 -10.32 15.09 7.94
C ARG A 205 -10.32 16.43 7.20
N THR A 206 -9.59 17.41 7.72
CA THR A 206 -9.46 18.74 7.10
C THR A 206 -8.80 18.64 5.72
N HIS A 207 -7.72 17.84 5.60
CA HIS A 207 -7.04 17.66 4.32
C HIS A 207 -7.96 17.02 3.27
N LEU A 208 -8.67 15.95 3.62
CA LEU A 208 -9.62 15.28 2.72
C LEU A 208 -10.78 16.19 2.29
N SER A 209 -11.29 17.00 3.21
CA SER A 209 -12.38 17.96 2.91
C SER A 209 -11.97 19.03 1.90
N GLY A 210 -10.67 19.32 1.80
CA GLY A 210 -10.10 20.23 0.80
C GLY A 210 -9.83 19.59 -0.57
N LEU A 211 -9.98 18.27 -0.69
CA LEU A 211 -9.73 17.53 -1.93
C LEU A 211 -11.05 17.25 -2.66
N ASP A 212 -11.19 17.79 -3.89
CA ASP A 212 -12.39 17.56 -4.70
C ASP A 212 -12.30 16.22 -5.47
N LYS A 213 -12.34 15.12 -4.73
CA LYS A 213 -12.35 13.75 -5.31
C LYS A 213 -13.55 12.96 -4.77
N PRO A 214 -14.31 12.23 -5.64
CA PRO A 214 -15.50 11.49 -5.24
C PRO A 214 -15.23 10.46 -4.12
N HIS A 215 -14.16 9.69 -4.22
CA HIS A 215 -13.82 8.66 -3.24
C HIS A 215 -13.47 9.23 -1.86
N TRP A 216 -12.91 10.46 -1.78
CA TRP A 216 -12.68 11.13 -0.49
C TRP A 216 -13.96 11.64 0.15
N ARG A 217 -14.91 12.12 -0.66
CA ARG A 217 -16.24 12.49 -0.14
C ARG A 217 -16.99 11.28 0.41
N GLU A 218 -16.91 10.14 -0.28
CA GLU A 218 -17.48 8.87 0.18
C GLU A 218 -16.78 8.38 1.45
N PHE A 219 -15.44 8.42 1.48
CA PHE A 219 -14.64 8.07 2.65
C PHE A 219 -15.06 8.86 3.89
N LEU A 220 -15.14 10.19 3.77
CA LEU A 220 -15.55 11.06 4.88
C LEU A 220 -16.98 10.78 5.34
N LYS A 221 -17.90 10.50 4.42
CA LYS A 221 -19.29 10.15 4.76
C LYS A 221 -19.32 8.88 5.61
N LEU A 222 -18.71 7.80 5.14
CA LEU A 222 -18.65 6.52 5.85
C LEU A 222 -17.93 6.63 7.19
N TRP A 223 -16.89 7.46 7.27
CA TRP A 223 -16.16 7.69 8.52
C TRP A 223 -16.95 8.48 9.57
N ASN A 224 -17.93 9.27 9.18
CA ASN A 224 -18.80 10.00 10.09
C ASN A 224 -19.97 9.15 10.59
N ASP A 225 -20.36 8.14 9.83
CA ASP A 225 -21.45 7.22 10.13
C ASP A 225 -21.00 6.05 11.03
N SER A 226 -19.69 5.93 11.31
CA SER A 226 -19.04 4.91 12.14
C SER A 226 -18.76 5.42 13.55
#